data_c111ad5a577d1029d28f7c6397548047
#
_entry.id   c111ad5a577d1029d28f7c6397548047
#
_cell.length_a   1.000
_cell.length_b   1.000
_cell.length_c   1.000
_cell.angle_alpha   90.00
_cell.angle_beta   90.00
_cell.angle_gamma   90.00
#
_symmetry.space_group_name_H-M   'P 1'
#
loop_
_entity.id
_entity.type
_entity.pdbx_description
1 polymer ?
#
loop_
_entity_poly.entity_id
_entity_poly.type
_entity_poly.pdbx_seq_one_letter_code
_entity_poly.pdbx_strand_id
1 'polypeptide(L)'
;MRILHVITSLRTGGAERLMVDMLPRMKAKGHEVDLCVFDGVRTPFYEELGSKGVRVIPLGHSVYSLVNLFKIIPLMRGYDIVHSHNTACQYFVAIASFFSKCKIYTTEHNTSNRRRNGWWRMLDRWMYGRYDKVVCISELTKKNLLQHIGDSFEDKCVIIYNGIDITAFANSSSPLPNGKKILMVSAFREQKDQKTLIRTMKELPSEYMLELAGGGEERLITECKLLVQELHLDERVKFLGVRTDIPALLNVANVVVLSSHYEGLSLSSLEGMASGRPFVASDVEGLRDIVGGYGVLFPHEDSIALANIIRKLCEDELYAKEVAMRCQKRAKMFDISIMTQKYLEIYH
;
A
#
# COMPACT_ATOMS: atom_id res chain seq x y z
N MET A 1 22.01 9.44 13.00
CA MET A 1 22.19 8.02 12.70
C MET A 1 22.38 7.86 11.21
N ARG A 2 23.17 6.84 10.81
CA ARG A 2 23.30 6.40 9.42
C ARG A 2 22.37 5.20 9.21
N ILE A 3 21.39 5.35 8.34
CA ILE A 3 20.29 4.39 8.15
C ILE A 3 20.34 3.88 6.70
N LEU A 4 20.38 2.58 6.52
CA LEU A 4 20.26 1.93 5.23
C LEU A 4 18.90 1.21 5.14
N HIS A 5 18.06 1.64 4.22
CA HIS A 5 16.91 0.84 3.84
C HIS A 5 17.28 -0.12 2.70
N VAL A 6 16.69 -1.31 2.68
CA VAL A 6 16.99 -2.36 1.69
C VAL A 6 15.69 -2.88 1.11
N ILE A 7 15.53 -2.77 -0.21
CA ILE A 7 14.34 -3.23 -0.93
C ILE A 7 14.73 -4.00 -2.19
N THR A 8 13.85 -4.86 -2.68
CA THR A 8 14.12 -5.67 -3.88
C THR A 8 14.15 -4.85 -5.16
N SER A 9 13.24 -3.91 -5.31
CA SER A 9 13.10 -3.06 -6.49
C SER A 9 12.44 -1.72 -6.14
N LEU A 10 12.49 -0.76 -7.04
CA LEU A 10 11.69 0.48 -6.99
C LEU A 10 10.66 0.53 -8.12
N ARG A 11 10.11 -0.61 -8.52
CA ARG A 11 9.00 -0.67 -9.47
C ARG A 11 7.72 -0.15 -8.81
N THR A 12 6.68 0.07 -9.59
CA THR A 12 5.40 0.59 -9.06
C THR A 12 4.79 -0.37 -8.04
N GLY A 13 4.66 0.07 -6.80
CA GLY A 13 4.10 -0.70 -5.70
C GLY A 13 3.95 0.15 -4.43
N GLY A 14 3.16 -0.35 -3.47
CA GLY A 14 2.88 0.37 -2.22
C GLY A 14 4.10 0.51 -1.31
N ALA A 15 4.90 -0.54 -1.15
CA ALA A 15 6.12 -0.50 -0.33
C ALA A 15 7.17 0.45 -0.94
N GLU A 16 7.30 0.44 -2.26
CA GLU A 16 8.19 1.29 -3.03
C GLU A 16 7.77 2.77 -2.91
N ARG A 17 6.46 3.06 -3.00
CA ARG A 17 5.94 4.42 -2.79
C ARG A 17 6.22 4.93 -1.38
N LEU A 18 6.07 4.07 -0.36
CA LEU A 18 6.43 4.43 1.01
C LEU A 18 7.89 4.84 1.17
N MET A 19 8.83 4.17 0.46
CA MET A 19 10.25 4.56 0.48
C MET A 19 10.43 5.97 -0.10
N VAL A 20 9.77 6.27 -1.21
CA VAL A 20 9.84 7.58 -1.88
C VAL A 20 9.31 8.71 -1.00
N ASP A 21 8.32 8.42 -0.16
CA ASP A 21 7.71 9.42 0.71
C ASP A 21 8.38 9.51 2.08
N MET A 22 8.85 8.40 2.64
CA MET A 22 9.40 8.34 3.99
C MET A 22 10.88 8.74 4.06
N LEU A 23 11.73 8.24 3.14
CA LEU A 23 13.19 8.42 3.29
C LEU A 23 13.63 9.88 3.22
N PRO A 24 13.09 10.73 2.31
CA PRO A 24 13.40 12.16 2.33
C PRO A 24 13.01 12.85 3.64
N ARG A 25 11.91 12.40 4.28
CA ARG A 25 11.45 12.95 5.56
C ARG A 25 12.37 12.55 6.72
N MET A 26 12.89 11.33 6.74
CA MET A 26 13.91 10.92 7.70
C MET A 26 15.19 11.76 7.54
N LYS A 27 15.59 12.01 6.29
CA LYS A 27 16.74 12.87 5.98
C LYS A 27 16.53 14.31 6.45
N ALA A 28 15.35 14.88 6.22
CA ALA A 28 14.98 16.21 6.69
C ALA A 28 15.02 16.34 8.22
N LYS A 29 14.89 15.23 8.96
CA LYS A 29 15.05 15.17 10.43
C LYS A 29 16.51 15.02 10.89
N GLY A 30 17.49 15.16 9.98
CA GLY A 30 18.92 15.16 10.30
C GLY A 30 19.58 13.78 10.33
N HIS A 31 18.96 12.77 9.73
CA HIS A 31 19.57 11.44 9.57
C HIS A 31 20.27 11.31 8.20
N GLU A 32 21.35 10.55 8.14
CA GLU A 32 21.94 10.10 6.86
C GLU A 32 21.18 8.85 6.41
N VAL A 33 20.45 8.95 5.30
CA VAL A 33 19.56 7.88 4.84
C VAL A 33 19.86 7.53 3.40
N ASP A 34 20.14 6.26 3.17
CA ASP A 34 20.38 5.67 1.86
C ASP A 34 19.42 4.50 1.59
N LEU A 35 19.18 4.19 0.32
CA LEU A 35 18.38 3.05 -0.12
C LEU A 35 19.21 2.09 -0.97
N CYS A 36 19.32 0.83 -0.54
CA CYS A 36 19.88 -0.25 -1.34
C CYS A 36 18.78 -0.96 -2.13
N VAL A 37 18.97 -1.13 -3.43
CA VAL A 37 18.01 -1.78 -4.34
C VAL A 37 18.68 -2.98 -5.02
N PHE A 38 18.05 -4.17 -4.95
CA PHE A 38 18.68 -5.40 -5.45
C PHE A 38 18.72 -5.47 -6.98
N ASP A 39 17.60 -5.19 -7.66
CA ASP A 39 17.53 -5.33 -9.12
C ASP A 39 18.24 -4.21 -9.90
N GLY A 40 18.43 -3.06 -9.28
CA GLY A 40 19.12 -1.91 -9.88
C GLY A 40 18.43 -1.30 -11.10
N VAL A 41 17.16 -1.63 -11.34
CA VAL A 41 16.39 -1.07 -12.46
C VAL A 41 16.06 0.39 -12.17
N ARG A 42 16.40 1.28 -13.10
CA ARG A 42 16.01 2.69 -13.03
C ARG A 42 14.54 2.84 -13.38
N THR A 43 13.80 3.42 -12.46
CA THR A 43 12.35 3.64 -12.54
C THR A 43 12.03 5.09 -12.22
N PRO A 44 10.82 5.59 -12.48
CA PRO A 44 10.41 6.93 -12.02
C PRO A 44 10.63 7.15 -10.52
N PHE A 45 10.39 6.13 -9.67
CA PHE A 45 10.64 6.22 -8.22
C PHE A 45 12.13 6.30 -7.88
N TYR A 46 12.99 5.66 -8.66
CA TYR A 46 14.44 5.77 -8.52
C TYR A 46 14.89 7.21 -8.76
N GLU A 47 14.43 7.83 -9.86
CA GLU A 47 14.79 9.20 -10.21
C GLU A 47 14.15 10.21 -9.21
N GLU A 48 12.91 9.98 -8.77
CA GLU A 48 12.24 10.81 -7.77
C GLU A 48 13.01 10.82 -6.43
N LEU A 49 13.47 9.67 -5.94
CA LEU A 49 14.28 9.60 -4.72
C LEU A 49 15.60 10.34 -4.87
N GLY A 50 16.29 10.14 -6.01
CA GLY A 50 17.54 10.84 -6.31
C GLY A 50 17.36 12.36 -6.32
N SER A 51 16.29 12.88 -6.93
CA SER A 51 15.98 14.32 -6.96
C SER A 51 15.68 14.90 -5.56
N LYS A 52 15.16 14.07 -4.65
CA LYS A 52 14.93 14.41 -3.23
C LYS A 52 16.20 14.24 -2.37
N GLY A 53 17.34 13.97 -2.99
CA GLY A 53 18.65 13.88 -2.34
C GLY A 53 18.89 12.60 -1.54
N VAL A 54 18.09 11.55 -1.72
CA VAL A 54 18.35 10.22 -1.14
C VAL A 54 19.25 9.44 -2.09
N ARG A 55 20.38 8.95 -1.59
CA ARG A 55 21.29 8.12 -2.37
C ARG A 55 20.68 6.73 -2.56
N VAL A 56 20.50 6.32 -3.82
CA VAL A 56 20.07 4.97 -4.19
C VAL A 56 21.26 4.15 -4.63
N ILE A 57 21.49 2.99 -4.00
CA ILE A 57 22.63 2.09 -4.21
C ILE A 57 22.12 0.82 -4.90
N PRO A 58 22.22 0.70 -6.24
CA PRO A 58 21.79 -0.49 -6.95
C PRO A 58 22.84 -1.60 -6.81
N LEU A 59 22.40 -2.84 -6.53
CA LEU A 59 23.29 -4.01 -6.59
C LEU A 59 23.39 -4.58 -8.01
N GLY A 60 22.35 -4.41 -8.82
CA GLY A 60 22.34 -4.72 -10.25
C GLY A 60 22.22 -6.20 -10.60
N HIS A 61 21.62 -7.00 -9.70
CA HIS A 61 21.47 -8.44 -9.89
C HIS A 61 20.02 -8.90 -9.67
N SER A 62 19.70 -10.10 -10.13
CA SER A 62 18.40 -10.70 -9.83
C SER A 62 18.19 -10.78 -8.32
N VAL A 63 16.93 -10.63 -7.89
CA VAL A 63 16.55 -10.51 -6.47
C VAL A 63 17.12 -11.62 -5.58
N TYR A 64 17.21 -12.85 -6.10
CA TYR A 64 17.73 -14.02 -5.37
C TYR A 64 19.18 -14.35 -5.64
N SER A 65 19.93 -13.48 -6.33
CA SER A 65 21.35 -13.69 -6.59
C SER A 65 22.18 -13.67 -5.30
N LEU A 66 22.99 -14.69 -5.06
CA LEU A 66 23.93 -14.71 -3.94
C LEU A 66 24.96 -13.58 -3.99
N VAL A 67 25.21 -13.00 -5.17
CA VAL A 67 26.06 -11.82 -5.32
C VAL A 67 25.54 -10.64 -4.48
N ASN A 68 24.22 -10.53 -4.34
CA ASN A 68 23.61 -9.51 -3.47
C ASN A 68 24.07 -9.66 -2.02
N LEU A 69 24.20 -10.91 -1.51
CA LEU A 69 24.71 -11.16 -0.17
C LEU A 69 26.17 -10.66 0.01
N PHE A 70 27.05 -10.99 -0.93
CA PHE A 70 28.45 -10.55 -0.87
C PHE A 70 28.60 -9.04 -0.99
N LYS A 71 27.71 -8.36 -1.68
CA LYS A 71 27.71 -6.89 -1.81
C LYS A 71 27.09 -6.20 -0.59
N ILE A 72 26.04 -6.77 0.02
CA ILE A 72 25.35 -6.13 1.16
C ILE A 72 26.17 -6.22 2.45
N ILE A 73 26.96 -7.29 2.67
CA ILE A 73 27.80 -7.46 3.87
C ILE A 73 28.75 -6.26 4.09
N PRO A 74 29.62 -5.87 3.15
CA PRO A 74 30.49 -4.72 3.35
C PRO A 74 29.71 -3.41 3.44
N LEU A 75 28.57 -3.29 2.71
CA LEU A 75 27.74 -2.11 2.74
C LEU A 75 27.15 -1.87 4.13
N MET A 76 26.60 -2.89 4.79
CA MET A 76 25.98 -2.79 6.12
C MET A 76 26.94 -2.28 7.20
N ARG A 77 28.25 -2.53 7.08
CA ARG A 77 29.24 -2.07 8.06
C ARG A 77 29.35 -0.55 8.18
N GLY A 78 28.84 0.17 7.18
CA GLY A 78 28.87 1.63 7.15
C GLY A 78 27.65 2.29 7.83
N TYR A 79 26.72 1.53 8.40
CA TYR A 79 25.46 2.05 8.94
C TYR A 79 25.21 1.63 10.39
N ASP A 80 24.50 2.46 11.13
CA ASP A 80 24.06 2.16 12.50
C ASP A 80 22.84 1.24 12.46
N ILE A 81 21.95 1.49 11.50
CA ILE A 81 20.65 0.84 11.30
C ILE A 81 20.56 0.29 9.86
N VAL A 82 20.09 -0.94 9.73
CA VAL A 82 19.71 -1.53 8.45
C VAL A 82 18.27 -2.01 8.52
N HIS A 83 17.40 -1.49 7.66
CA HIS A 83 15.98 -1.82 7.64
C HIS A 83 15.59 -2.47 6.30
N SER A 84 15.20 -3.74 6.35
CA SER A 84 14.81 -4.50 5.15
C SER A 84 13.31 -4.45 4.88
N HIS A 85 12.98 -4.44 3.59
CA HIS A 85 11.62 -4.54 3.09
C HIS A 85 11.55 -5.69 2.09
N ASN A 86 10.45 -6.42 2.05
CA ASN A 86 10.25 -7.58 1.18
C ASN A 86 11.11 -8.80 1.55
N THR A 87 10.56 -9.98 1.32
CA THR A 87 11.07 -11.24 1.88
C THR A 87 12.50 -11.59 1.45
N ALA A 88 12.90 -11.33 0.19
CA ALA A 88 14.26 -11.66 -0.23
C ALA A 88 15.30 -10.82 0.53
N CYS A 89 15.05 -9.51 0.69
CA CYS A 89 15.91 -8.63 1.46
C CYS A 89 15.99 -9.04 2.94
N GLN A 90 14.87 -9.52 3.51
CA GLN A 90 14.81 -10.01 4.88
C GLN A 90 15.84 -11.14 5.12
N TYR A 91 15.87 -12.14 4.25
CA TYR A 91 16.82 -13.24 4.39
C TYR A 91 18.28 -12.78 4.22
N PHE A 92 18.57 -11.97 3.20
CA PHE A 92 19.93 -11.52 2.96
C PHE A 92 20.46 -10.61 4.07
N VAL A 93 19.63 -9.69 4.59
CA VAL A 93 20.00 -8.84 5.73
C VAL A 93 20.20 -9.67 7.00
N ALA A 94 19.33 -10.66 7.27
CA ALA A 94 19.48 -11.55 8.41
C ALA A 94 20.80 -12.36 8.36
N ILE A 95 21.19 -12.88 7.19
CA ILE A 95 22.47 -13.57 7.02
C ILE A 95 23.63 -12.58 7.14
N ALA A 96 23.57 -11.43 6.49
CA ALA A 96 24.63 -10.43 6.51
C ALA A 96 24.88 -9.85 7.91
N SER A 97 23.88 -9.86 8.80
CA SER A 97 23.99 -9.36 10.17
C SER A 97 25.03 -10.11 11.02
N PHE A 98 25.39 -11.35 10.67
CA PHE A 98 26.48 -12.05 11.34
C PHE A 98 27.85 -11.38 11.14
N PHE A 99 28.00 -10.58 10.09
CA PHE A 99 29.24 -9.91 9.70
C PHE A 99 29.23 -8.40 9.93
N SER A 100 28.18 -7.89 10.63
CA SER A 100 27.98 -6.47 10.91
C SER A 100 27.57 -6.26 12.36
N LYS A 101 27.83 -5.05 12.89
CA LYS A 101 27.40 -4.63 14.25
C LYS A 101 26.18 -3.73 14.24
N CYS A 102 25.59 -3.44 13.08
CA CYS A 102 24.41 -2.61 12.97
C CYS A 102 23.18 -3.31 13.59
N LYS A 103 22.26 -2.54 14.14
CA LYS A 103 20.92 -3.04 14.49
C LYS A 103 20.14 -3.31 13.20
N ILE A 104 19.39 -4.40 13.16
CA ILE A 104 18.60 -4.77 11.98
C ILE A 104 17.11 -4.78 12.27
N TYR A 105 16.35 -4.16 11.38
CA TYR A 105 14.90 -4.03 11.43
C TYR A 105 14.28 -4.53 10.14
N THR A 106 13.03 -4.94 10.19
CA THR A 106 12.29 -5.31 8.98
C THR A 106 10.84 -4.87 9.04
N THR A 107 10.23 -4.64 7.87
CA THR A 107 8.79 -4.40 7.73
C THR A 107 8.13 -5.55 6.97
N GLU A 108 7.08 -6.09 7.55
CA GLU A 108 6.17 -7.04 6.90
C GLU A 108 5.03 -6.26 6.23
N HIS A 109 5.04 -6.25 4.90
CA HIS A 109 4.06 -5.54 4.08
C HIS A 109 2.87 -6.41 3.65
N ASN A 110 2.97 -7.72 3.83
CA ASN A 110 1.97 -8.67 3.34
C ASN A 110 1.18 -9.30 4.49
N THR A 111 -0.13 -9.41 4.33
CA THR A 111 -1.00 -10.15 5.26
C THR A 111 -0.93 -11.65 5.05
N SER A 112 -0.57 -12.09 3.84
CA SER A 112 -0.40 -13.51 3.51
C SER A 112 0.92 -13.72 2.80
N ASN A 113 1.58 -14.85 3.10
CA ASN A 113 2.80 -15.26 2.42
C ASN A 113 2.62 -16.71 1.95
N ARG A 114 2.89 -16.98 0.67
CA ARG A 114 2.82 -18.34 0.07
C ARG A 114 3.73 -19.36 0.79
N ARG A 115 4.71 -18.90 1.58
CA ARG A 115 5.66 -19.73 2.33
C ARG A 115 5.21 -20.12 3.73
N ARG A 116 4.00 -19.79 4.17
CA ARG A 116 3.51 -20.11 5.51
C ARG A 116 3.20 -21.61 5.75
N ASN A 117 3.91 -22.52 5.06
CA ASN A 117 3.76 -23.97 5.19
C ASN A 117 5.01 -24.63 5.80
N GLY A 118 4.83 -25.47 6.81
CA GLY A 118 5.73 -26.46 7.39
C GLY A 118 7.21 -26.06 7.54
N TRP A 119 8.06 -26.52 6.67
CA TRP A 119 9.50 -26.32 6.66
C TRP A 119 9.93 -24.84 6.56
N TRP A 120 9.22 -24.00 5.80
CA TRP A 120 9.50 -22.58 5.71
C TRP A 120 9.28 -21.84 7.05
N ARG A 121 8.40 -22.36 7.91
CA ARG A 121 8.18 -21.80 9.23
C ARG A 121 9.46 -21.78 10.07
N MET A 122 10.28 -22.82 10.00
CA MET A 122 11.53 -22.91 10.76
C MET A 122 12.55 -21.88 10.26
N LEU A 123 12.66 -21.72 8.94
CA LEU A 123 13.54 -20.72 8.35
C LEU A 123 13.07 -19.29 8.64
N ASP A 124 11.76 -19.04 8.55
CA ASP A 124 11.19 -17.73 8.88
C ASP A 124 11.41 -17.40 10.37
N ARG A 125 11.17 -18.36 11.28
CA ARG A 125 11.46 -18.18 12.72
C ARG A 125 12.92 -17.83 12.98
N TRP A 126 13.86 -18.53 12.33
CA TRP A 126 15.27 -18.19 12.41
C TRP A 126 15.53 -16.78 11.89
N MET A 127 15.04 -16.45 10.70
CA MET A 127 15.22 -15.14 10.07
C MET A 127 14.67 -14.00 10.95
N TYR A 128 13.40 -14.08 11.36
CA TYR A 128 12.79 -13.05 12.24
C TYR A 128 13.47 -12.98 13.62
N GLY A 129 13.99 -14.10 14.12
CA GLY A 129 14.78 -14.15 15.34
C GLY A 129 16.03 -13.28 15.35
N ARG A 130 16.62 -13.05 14.16
CA ARG A 130 17.80 -12.18 13.97
C ARG A 130 17.47 -10.69 14.11
N TYR A 131 16.26 -10.26 13.79
CA TYR A 131 15.87 -8.86 13.82
C TYR A 131 15.66 -8.34 15.25
N ASP A 132 16.06 -7.09 15.49
CA ASP A 132 15.81 -6.37 16.74
C ASP A 132 14.31 -6.11 16.89
N LYS A 133 13.65 -5.59 15.85
CA LYS A 133 12.20 -5.43 15.77
C LYS A 133 11.68 -5.78 14.37
N VAL A 134 10.42 -6.20 14.33
CA VAL A 134 9.65 -6.49 13.12
C VAL A 134 8.46 -5.55 13.09
N VAL A 135 8.44 -4.65 12.15
CA VAL A 135 7.31 -3.74 11.94
C VAL A 135 6.21 -4.48 11.15
N CYS A 136 5.01 -4.49 11.68
CA CYS A 136 3.80 -4.96 11.03
C CYS A 136 2.94 -3.77 10.63
N ILE A 137 2.50 -3.72 9.36
CA ILE A 137 1.75 -2.56 8.85
C ILE A 137 0.31 -2.46 9.35
N SER A 138 -0.21 -3.50 10.03
CA SER A 138 -1.55 -3.54 10.63
C SER A 138 -1.63 -4.62 11.72
N GLU A 139 -2.70 -4.56 12.54
CA GLU A 139 -3.02 -5.61 13.51
C GLU A 139 -3.17 -6.97 12.83
N LEU A 140 -3.87 -7.01 11.68
CA LEU A 140 -4.04 -8.23 10.91
C LEU A 140 -2.69 -8.80 10.44
N THR A 141 -1.77 -7.94 10.00
CA THR A 141 -0.42 -8.39 9.60
C THR A 141 0.33 -8.98 10.79
N LYS A 142 0.28 -8.33 11.97
CA LYS A 142 0.90 -8.84 13.20
C LYS A 142 0.29 -10.19 13.61
N LYS A 143 -1.04 -10.27 13.68
CA LYS A 143 -1.77 -11.51 14.01
C LYS A 143 -1.37 -12.67 13.09
N ASN A 144 -1.41 -12.44 11.78
CA ASN A 144 -1.06 -13.46 10.78
C ASN A 144 0.41 -13.85 10.83
N LEU A 145 1.32 -12.92 11.13
CA LEU A 145 2.72 -13.22 11.30
C LEU A 145 2.94 -14.10 12.54
N LEU A 146 2.38 -13.72 13.70
CA LEU A 146 2.51 -14.47 14.95
C LEU A 146 1.91 -15.89 14.85
N GLN A 147 0.77 -16.05 14.17
CA GLN A 147 0.23 -17.39 13.86
C GLN A 147 1.22 -18.27 13.10
N HIS A 148 2.02 -17.67 12.22
CA HIS A 148 3.02 -18.39 11.44
C HIS A 148 4.30 -18.68 12.24
N ILE A 149 4.90 -17.67 12.90
CA ILE A 149 6.20 -17.82 13.57
C ILE A 149 6.09 -18.13 15.06
N GLY A 150 4.92 -17.94 15.67
CA GLY A 150 4.62 -18.22 17.09
C GLY A 150 4.66 -16.97 17.98
N ASP A 151 3.90 -17.00 19.07
CA ASP A 151 3.68 -15.87 19.99
C ASP A 151 4.95 -15.45 20.75
N SER A 152 5.97 -16.31 20.80
CA SER A 152 7.29 -15.96 21.38
C SER A 152 7.99 -14.78 20.68
N PHE A 153 7.49 -14.34 19.54
CA PHE A 153 7.99 -13.16 18.82
C PHE A 153 7.17 -11.89 19.05
N GLU A 154 6.14 -11.93 19.91
CA GLU A 154 5.24 -10.81 20.13
C GLU A 154 5.96 -9.52 20.54
N ASP A 155 6.91 -9.61 21.48
CA ASP A 155 7.70 -8.46 21.95
C ASP A 155 8.59 -7.84 20.87
N LYS A 156 8.91 -8.59 19.83
CA LYS A 156 9.65 -8.08 18.66
C LYS A 156 8.74 -7.41 17.63
N CYS A 157 7.46 -7.76 17.59
CA CYS A 157 6.50 -7.28 16.59
C CYS A 157 5.85 -5.97 17.05
N VAL A 158 6.14 -4.88 16.34
CA VAL A 158 5.56 -3.57 16.59
C VAL A 158 4.62 -3.18 15.43
N ILE A 159 3.54 -2.47 15.73
CA ILE A 159 2.61 -2.01 14.71
C ILE A 159 2.93 -0.58 14.34
N ILE A 160 3.28 -0.36 13.08
CA ILE A 160 3.39 0.97 12.48
C ILE A 160 2.57 0.96 11.21
N TYR A 161 1.41 1.59 11.26
CA TYR A 161 0.53 1.71 10.10
C TYR A 161 1.20 2.46 8.97
N ASN A 162 0.97 2.04 7.72
CA ASN A 162 1.39 2.79 6.55
C ASN A 162 0.81 4.20 6.58
N GLY A 163 1.58 5.15 6.08
CA GLY A 163 1.18 6.54 5.95
C GLY A 163 1.17 7.01 4.50
N ILE A 164 0.42 8.07 4.24
CA ILE A 164 0.40 8.78 2.96
C ILE A 164 0.74 10.25 3.16
N ASP A 165 1.20 10.91 2.12
CA ASP A 165 1.35 12.37 2.12
C ASP A 165 -0.02 13.04 1.98
N ILE A 166 -0.64 13.36 3.12
CA ILE A 166 -1.97 13.98 3.15
C ILE A 166 -2.00 15.32 2.43
N THR A 167 -0.87 16.05 2.39
CA THR A 167 -0.82 17.36 1.74
C THR A 167 -1.04 17.26 0.23
N ALA A 168 -0.67 16.14 -0.39
CA ALA A 168 -0.94 15.87 -1.81
C ALA A 168 -2.45 15.82 -2.14
N PHE A 169 -3.30 15.57 -1.13
CA PHE A 169 -4.75 15.47 -1.25
C PHE A 169 -5.50 16.66 -0.61
N ALA A 170 -4.77 17.63 -0.03
CA ALA A 170 -5.37 18.74 0.74
C ALA A 170 -6.21 19.72 -0.11
N ASN A 171 -6.04 19.74 -1.43
CA ASN A 171 -6.81 20.59 -2.34
C ASN A 171 -8.24 20.06 -2.60
N SER A 172 -8.66 19.06 -1.89
CA SER A 172 -9.96 18.37 -2.04
C SER A 172 -11.12 19.08 -1.33
N SER A 173 -10.96 20.36 -0.95
CA SER A 173 -12.07 21.23 -0.50
C SER A 173 -12.95 21.72 -1.67
N SER A 174 -12.65 21.27 -2.90
CA SER A 174 -13.49 21.54 -4.07
C SER A 174 -14.88 20.95 -3.88
N PRO A 175 -15.95 21.64 -4.30
CA PRO A 175 -17.32 21.10 -4.29
C PRO A 175 -17.36 19.71 -4.93
N LEU A 176 -18.32 18.88 -4.54
CA LEU A 176 -18.55 17.61 -5.20
C LEU A 176 -18.77 17.88 -6.70
N PRO A 177 -18.11 17.15 -7.61
CA PRO A 177 -18.25 17.38 -9.04
C PRO A 177 -19.71 17.17 -9.49
N ASN A 178 -20.15 17.99 -10.43
CA ASN A 178 -21.40 17.71 -11.12
C ASN A 178 -21.20 16.47 -11.98
N GLY A 179 -21.89 15.38 -11.66
CA GLY A 179 -21.75 14.12 -12.38
C GLY A 179 -21.92 12.91 -11.47
N LYS A 180 -21.71 11.73 -12.03
CA LYS A 180 -21.84 10.45 -11.31
C LYS A 180 -20.65 9.55 -11.65
N LYS A 181 -19.44 10.06 -11.38
CA LYS A 181 -18.18 9.37 -11.64
C LYS A 181 -17.74 8.55 -10.44
N ILE A 182 -17.55 7.27 -10.66
CA ILE A 182 -17.01 6.30 -9.70
C ILE A 182 -15.56 6.04 -10.07
N LEU A 183 -14.67 6.03 -9.10
CA LEU A 183 -13.25 5.76 -9.31
C LEU A 183 -12.77 4.63 -8.40
N MET A 184 -12.04 3.68 -8.99
CA MET A 184 -11.24 2.72 -8.24
C MET A 184 -9.77 2.83 -8.65
N VAL A 185 -8.90 3.05 -7.66
CA VAL A 185 -7.44 3.09 -7.84
C VAL A 185 -6.86 1.83 -7.24
N SER A 186 -6.50 0.86 -8.07
CA SER A 186 -5.90 -0.39 -7.59
C SER A 186 -5.22 -1.16 -8.71
N ALA A 187 -4.20 -1.97 -8.36
CA ALA A 187 -3.64 -2.92 -9.31
C ALA A 187 -4.65 -4.02 -9.66
N PHE A 188 -4.63 -4.51 -10.89
CA PHE A 188 -5.41 -5.68 -11.31
C PHE A 188 -4.76 -6.95 -10.77
N ARG A 189 -5.24 -7.38 -9.60
CA ARG A 189 -4.87 -8.63 -8.92
C ARG A 189 -6.15 -9.28 -8.39
N GLU A 190 -6.18 -10.60 -8.26
CA GLU A 190 -7.34 -11.34 -7.71
C GLU A 190 -7.86 -10.69 -6.41
N GLN A 191 -6.95 -10.26 -5.56
CA GLN A 191 -7.25 -9.61 -4.29
C GLN A 191 -8.18 -8.39 -4.42
N LYS A 192 -8.15 -7.66 -5.54
CA LYS A 192 -8.76 -6.32 -5.66
C LYS A 192 -10.21 -6.32 -6.17
N ASP A 193 -10.66 -7.43 -6.74
CA ASP A 193 -12.06 -7.67 -7.15
C ASP A 193 -12.73 -6.52 -7.92
N GLN A 194 -12.11 -6.09 -9.01
CA GLN A 194 -12.73 -5.11 -9.91
C GLN A 194 -14.05 -5.63 -10.52
N LYS A 195 -14.23 -6.96 -10.58
CA LYS A 195 -15.42 -7.59 -11.19
C LYS A 195 -16.72 -7.26 -10.44
N THR A 196 -16.67 -7.24 -9.10
CA THR A 196 -17.85 -6.82 -8.29
C THR A 196 -18.24 -5.39 -8.63
N LEU A 197 -17.28 -4.46 -8.73
CA LEU A 197 -17.56 -3.08 -9.08
C LEU A 197 -18.08 -2.93 -10.53
N ILE A 198 -17.58 -3.72 -11.48
CA ILE A 198 -18.10 -3.75 -12.86
C ILE A 198 -19.54 -4.25 -12.87
N ARG A 199 -19.88 -5.32 -12.13
CA ARG A 199 -21.26 -5.82 -12.00
C ARG A 199 -22.19 -4.77 -11.38
N THR A 200 -21.70 -3.98 -10.42
CA THR A 200 -22.43 -2.87 -9.81
C THR A 200 -22.90 -1.86 -10.85
N MET A 201 -22.13 -1.62 -11.91
CA MET A 201 -22.53 -0.69 -12.96
C MET A 201 -23.78 -1.10 -13.74
N LYS A 202 -24.12 -2.39 -13.76
CA LYS A 202 -25.38 -2.88 -14.35
C LYS A 202 -26.61 -2.44 -13.55
N GLU A 203 -26.46 -2.29 -12.24
CA GLU A 203 -27.53 -1.92 -11.31
C GLU A 203 -27.73 -0.39 -11.22
N LEU A 204 -26.81 0.39 -11.81
CA LEU A 204 -26.82 1.85 -11.79
C LEU A 204 -27.38 2.41 -13.10
N PRO A 205 -28.12 3.56 -13.08
CA PRO A 205 -28.56 4.28 -14.27
C PRO A 205 -27.42 4.61 -15.25
N SER A 206 -27.79 4.88 -16.52
CA SER A 206 -26.83 5.04 -17.61
C SER A 206 -25.86 6.23 -17.48
N GLU A 207 -26.21 7.24 -16.71
CA GLU A 207 -25.38 8.42 -16.45
C GLU A 207 -24.19 8.16 -15.48
N TYR A 208 -24.15 7.00 -14.83
CA TYR A 208 -23.02 6.62 -13.99
C TYR A 208 -21.86 6.11 -14.83
N MET A 209 -20.66 6.60 -14.53
CA MET A 209 -19.41 6.25 -15.20
C MET A 209 -18.41 5.65 -14.21
N LEU A 210 -17.72 4.58 -14.60
CA LEU A 210 -16.69 3.93 -13.81
C LEU A 210 -15.32 4.14 -14.46
N GLU A 211 -14.35 4.60 -13.68
CA GLU A 211 -12.95 4.67 -14.07
C GLU A 211 -12.13 3.71 -13.20
N LEU A 212 -11.36 2.81 -13.85
CA LEU A 212 -10.46 1.85 -13.21
C LEU A 212 -9.03 2.27 -13.51
N ALA A 213 -8.32 2.78 -12.49
CA ALA A 213 -6.93 3.22 -12.61
C ALA A 213 -5.99 2.20 -11.96
N GLY A 214 -5.05 1.69 -12.73
CA GLY A 214 -4.01 0.75 -12.29
C GLY A 214 -3.56 -0.16 -13.42
N GLY A 215 -2.39 -0.75 -13.23
CA GLY A 215 -1.89 -1.86 -14.04
C GLY A 215 -1.99 -3.17 -13.26
N GLY A 216 -1.48 -4.26 -13.79
CA GLY A 216 -1.48 -5.53 -13.07
C GLY A 216 -1.37 -6.74 -13.99
N GLU A 217 -2.02 -7.83 -13.61
CA GLU A 217 -2.03 -9.08 -14.36
C GLU A 217 -2.87 -8.92 -15.63
N GLU A 218 -2.26 -9.11 -16.80
CA GLU A 218 -2.93 -8.94 -18.10
C GLU A 218 -4.15 -9.87 -18.24
N ARG A 219 -4.08 -11.07 -17.67
CA ARG A 219 -5.21 -12.01 -17.62
C ARG A 219 -6.43 -11.38 -16.95
N LEU A 220 -6.24 -10.74 -15.79
CA LEU A 220 -7.34 -10.12 -15.03
C LEU A 220 -7.89 -8.87 -15.72
N ILE A 221 -7.00 -8.07 -16.36
CA ILE A 221 -7.43 -6.93 -17.17
C ILE A 221 -8.31 -7.42 -18.31
N THR A 222 -7.90 -8.49 -19.01
CA THR A 222 -8.67 -9.09 -20.11
C THR A 222 -10.01 -9.63 -19.62
N GLU A 223 -10.03 -10.37 -18.51
CA GLU A 223 -11.28 -10.88 -17.91
C GLU A 223 -12.24 -9.75 -17.53
N CYS A 224 -11.73 -8.64 -16.98
CA CYS A 224 -12.57 -7.47 -16.67
C CYS A 224 -13.12 -6.81 -17.94
N LYS A 225 -12.33 -6.68 -19.02
CA LYS A 225 -12.79 -6.15 -20.30
C LYS A 225 -13.87 -7.04 -20.93
N LEU A 226 -13.69 -8.36 -20.90
CA LEU A 226 -14.72 -9.30 -21.39
C LEU A 226 -16.01 -9.17 -20.58
N LEU A 227 -15.94 -9.03 -19.26
CA LEU A 227 -17.10 -8.81 -18.42
C LEU A 227 -17.83 -7.49 -18.76
N VAL A 228 -17.09 -6.42 -19.07
CA VAL A 228 -17.67 -5.14 -19.51
C VAL A 228 -18.45 -5.33 -20.83
N GLN A 229 -17.89 -6.05 -21.80
CA GLN A 229 -18.55 -6.36 -23.07
C GLN A 229 -19.79 -7.24 -22.88
N GLU A 230 -19.69 -8.31 -22.06
CA GLU A 230 -20.81 -9.19 -21.74
C GLU A 230 -21.99 -8.44 -21.13
N LEU A 231 -21.70 -7.45 -20.28
CA LEU A 231 -22.70 -6.62 -19.61
C LEU A 231 -23.13 -5.40 -20.42
N HIS A 232 -22.61 -5.18 -21.63
CA HIS A 232 -22.87 -4.02 -22.49
C HIS A 232 -22.57 -2.67 -21.82
N LEU A 233 -21.40 -2.60 -21.13
CA LEU A 233 -20.97 -1.43 -20.35
C LEU A 233 -19.80 -0.66 -20.98
N ASP A 234 -19.48 -0.90 -22.27
CA ASP A 234 -18.29 -0.37 -22.97
C ASP A 234 -18.20 1.15 -22.92
N GLU A 235 -19.34 1.85 -23.04
CA GLU A 235 -19.39 3.31 -22.98
C GLU A 235 -19.29 3.87 -21.56
N ARG A 236 -19.46 3.01 -20.53
CA ARG A 236 -19.59 3.43 -19.12
C ARG A 236 -18.41 3.04 -18.23
N VAL A 237 -17.58 2.09 -18.66
CA VAL A 237 -16.41 1.62 -17.89
C VAL A 237 -15.14 1.91 -18.66
N LYS A 238 -14.24 2.71 -18.04
CA LYS A 238 -12.97 3.12 -18.63
C LYS A 238 -11.80 2.51 -17.87
N PHE A 239 -10.88 1.88 -18.60
CA PHE A 239 -9.60 1.39 -18.08
C PHE A 239 -8.53 2.44 -18.34
N LEU A 240 -8.03 3.09 -17.28
CA LEU A 240 -7.09 4.22 -17.39
C LEU A 240 -5.62 3.78 -17.44
N GLY A 241 -5.34 2.48 -17.18
CA GLY A 241 -3.97 1.98 -17.04
C GLY A 241 -3.25 2.57 -15.83
N VAL A 242 -1.93 2.48 -15.83
CA VAL A 242 -1.08 3.04 -14.75
C VAL A 242 -1.11 4.56 -14.83
N ARG A 243 -1.41 5.21 -13.70
CA ARG A 243 -1.51 6.67 -13.58
C ARG A 243 -0.55 7.19 -12.52
N THR A 244 -0.02 8.40 -12.72
CA THR A 244 0.83 9.12 -11.75
C THR A 244 0.11 10.32 -11.12
N ASP A 245 -1.01 10.74 -11.70
CA ASP A 245 -1.83 11.88 -11.31
C ASP A 245 -3.03 11.48 -10.43
N ILE A 246 -2.84 10.53 -9.51
CA ILE A 246 -3.89 9.99 -8.64
C ILE A 246 -4.66 11.09 -7.89
N PRO A 247 -4.03 12.12 -7.30
CA PRO A 247 -4.77 13.22 -6.66
C PRO A 247 -5.75 13.93 -7.61
N ALA A 248 -5.36 14.15 -8.87
CA ALA A 248 -6.23 14.78 -9.86
C ALA A 248 -7.44 13.90 -10.21
N LEU A 249 -7.23 12.59 -10.38
CA LEU A 249 -8.33 11.64 -10.61
C LEU A 249 -9.30 11.59 -9.44
N LEU A 250 -8.79 11.54 -8.21
CA LEU A 250 -9.60 11.55 -7.00
C LEU A 250 -10.44 12.84 -6.89
N ASN A 251 -9.87 14.00 -7.27
CA ASN A 251 -10.57 15.28 -7.21
C ASN A 251 -11.80 15.38 -8.12
N VAL A 252 -11.85 14.63 -9.20
CA VAL A 252 -12.99 14.65 -10.14
C VAL A 252 -13.95 13.48 -9.97
N ALA A 253 -13.71 12.60 -9.01
CA ALA A 253 -14.61 11.50 -8.67
C ALA A 253 -15.75 11.98 -7.75
N ASN A 254 -16.94 11.41 -7.89
CA ASN A 254 -18.06 11.60 -6.96
C ASN A 254 -17.99 10.59 -5.81
N VAL A 255 -17.58 9.35 -6.11
CA VAL A 255 -17.41 8.27 -5.12
C VAL A 255 -16.13 7.50 -5.44
N VAL A 256 -15.33 7.23 -4.42
CA VAL A 256 -14.15 6.36 -4.53
C VAL A 256 -14.46 5.01 -3.91
N VAL A 257 -14.18 3.93 -4.62
CA VAL A 257 -14.52 2.56 -4.22
C VAL A 257 -13.28 1.67 -4.16
N LEU A 258 -13.25 0.77 -3.17
CA LEU A 258 -12.29 -0.33 -3.11
C LEU A 258 -13.03 -1.63 -2.76
N SER A 259 -13.18 -2.53 -3.74
CA SER A 259 -13.98 -3.76 -3.63
C SER A 259 -13.18 -5.01 -3.24
N SER A 260 -12.01 -4.86 -2.63
CA SER A 260 -11.05 -5.95 -2.37
C SER A 260 -11.63 -7.11 -1.58
N HIS A 261 -11.16 -8.34 -1.88
CA HIS A 261 -11.46 -9.54 -1.09
C HIS A 261 -10.78 -9.55 0.28
N TYR A 262 -9.62 -8.94 0.40
CA TYR A 262 -8.86 -8.77 1.65
C TYR A 262 -7.80 -7.66 1.50
N GLU A 263 -7.46 -7.01 2.61
CA GLU A 263 -6.38 -6.00 2.66
C GLU A 263 -5.58 -6.11 3.96
N GLY A 264 -4.32 -5.70 3.90
CA GLY A 264 -3.54 -5.44 5.10
C GLY A 264 -3.75 -4.01 5.58
N LEU A 265 -3.13 -3.10 4.88
CA LEU A 265 -3.37 -1.65 4.95
C LEU A 265 -3.07 -1.07 3.56
N SER A 266 -4.10 -0.82 2.79
CA SER A 266 -3.98 -0.33 1.41
C SER A 266 -3.70 1.17 1.38
N LEU A 267 -2.64 1.60 0.68
CA LEU A 267 -2.40 3.03 0.45
C LEU A 267 -3.56 3.67 -0.31
N SER A 268 -4.12 2.98 -1.31
CA SER A 268 -5.27 3.51 -2.07
C SER A 268 -6.52 3.70 -1.21
N SER A 269 -6.71 2.93 -0.12
CA SER A 269 -7.80 3.23 0.83
C SER A 269 -7.54 4.53 1.59
N LEU A 270 -6.30 4.75 2.03
CA LEU A 270 -5.91 5.98 2.72
C LEU A 270 -5.99 7.20 1.79
N GLU A 271 -5.51 7.08 0.55
CA GLU A 271 -5.58 8.11 -0.49
C GLU A 271 -7.04 8.46 -0.82
N GLY A 272 -7.88 7.44 -1.02
CA GLY A 272 -9.32 7.62 -1.23
C GLY A 272 -10.01 8.34 -0.08
N MET A 273 -9.71 7.95 1.18
CA MET A 273 -10.24 8.62 2.36
C MET A 273 -9.72 10.04 2.55
N ALA A 274 -8.47 10.32 2.17
CA ALA A 274 -7.86 11.66 2.26
C ALA A 274 -8.40 12.62 1.20
N SER A 275 -8.93 12.10 0.09
CA SER A 275 -9.30 12.85 -1.12
C SER A 275 -10.43 13.88 -0.94
N GLY A 276 -11.15 13.87 0.18
CA GLY A 276 -12.34 14.70 0.35
C GLY A 276 -13.55 14.20 -0.45
N ARG A 277 -13.51 12.98 -0.92
CA ARG A 277 -14.61 12.29 -1.60
C ARG A 277 -15.15 11.17 -0.69
N PRO A 278 -16.46 10.84 -0.79
CA PRO A 278 -17.00 9.68 -0.11
C PRO A 278 -16.21 8.44 -0.50
N PHE A 279 -15.74 7.67 0.49
CA PHE A 279 -15.02 6.43 0.28
C PHE A 279 -15.86 5.22 0.69
N VAL A 280 -16.00 4.26 -0.21
CA VAL A 280 -16.76 3.02 -0.03
C VAL A 280 -15.81 1.83 -0.15
N ALA A 281 -15.90 0.88 0.76
CA ALA A 281 -15.08 -0.32 0.71
C ALA A 281 -15.87 -1.59 1.03
N SER A 282 -15.39 -2.74 0.55
CA SER A 282 -15.92 -4.04 0.96
C SER A 282 -15.71 -4.26 2.47
N ASP A 283 -16.69 -4.89 3.13
CA ASP A 283 -16.64 -5.21 4.56
C ASP A 283 -15.81 -6.48 4.81
N VAL A 284 -14.50 -6.33 4.68
CA VAL A 284 -13.51 -7.39 4.90
C VAL A 284 -12.50 -6.98 5.96
N GLU A 285 -11.85 -7.98 6.56
CA GLU A 285 -10.79 -7.75 7.55
C GLU A 285 -9.68 -6.86 6.96
N GLY A 286 -9.19 -5.90 7.73
CA GLY A 286 -8.25 -4.87 7.29
C GLY A 286 -8.93 -3.61 6.74
N LEU A 287 -9.92 -3.71 5.85
CA LEU A 287 -10.69 -2.54 5.42
C LEU A 287 -11.69 -2.10 6.50
N ARG A 288 -12.33 -3.05 7.18
CA ARG A 288 -13.23 -2.76 8.32
C ARG A 288 -12.54 -1.94 9.40
N ASP A 289 -11.30 -2.26 9.73
CA ASP A 289 -10.52 -1.58 10.79
C ASP A 289 -10.17 -0.12 10.44
N ILE A 290 -10.02 0.16 9.15
CA ILE A 290 -9.61 1.48 8.67
C ILE A 290 -10.80 2.35 8.29
N VAL A 291 -11.79 1.78 7.62
CA VAL A 291 -12.93 2.48 7.01
C VAL A 291 -14.15 2.50 7.92
N GLY A 292 -14.32 1.47 8.77
CA GLY A 292 -15.51 1.33 9.63
C GLY A 292 -15.73 2.55 10.54
N GLY A 293 -16.97 3.07 10.54
CA GLY A 293 -17.35 4.27 11.29
C GLY A 293 -16.95 5.60 10.65
N TYR A 294 -16.17 5.59 9.56
CA TYR A 294 -15.70 6.79 8.87
C TYR A 294 -16.17 6.85 7.41
N GLY A 295 -15.83 5.87 6.60
CA GLY A 295 -16.38 5.66 5.27
C GLY A 295 -17.62 4.77 5.31
N VAL A 296 -18.02 4.23 4.16
CA VAL A 296 -19.14 3.31 4.05
C VAL A 296 -18.64 1.92 3.69
N LEU A 297 -19.11 0.92 4.41
CA LEU A 297 -18.81 -0.49 4.11
C LEU A 297 -20.00 -1.13 3.41
N PHE A 298 -19.73 -1.98 2.41
CA PHE A 298 -20.73 -2.81 1.74
C PHE A 298 -20.41 -4.29 1.95
N PRO A 299 -21.44 -5.18 2.01
CA PRO A 299 -21.21 -6.62 2.13
C PRO A 299 -20.32 -7.14 1.00
N HIS A 300 -19.32 -7.94 1.34
CA HIS A 300 -18.34 -8.47 0.39
C HIS A 300 -19.02 -9.13 -0.82
N GLU A 301 -18.59 -8.78 -2.03
CA GLU A 301 -19.12 -9.26 -3.31
C GLU A 301 -20.59 -8.91 -3.62
N ASP A 302 -21.24 -8.07 -2.80
CA ASP A 302 -22.62 -7.65 -3.03
C ASP A 302 -22.69 -6.40 -3.93
N SER A 303 -22.79 -6.63 -5.24
CA SER A 303 -22.90 -5.57 -6.25
C SER A 303 -24.19 -4.75 -6.12
N ILE A 304 -25.27 -5.33 -5.63
CA ILE A 304 -26.57 -4.64 -5.45
C ILE A 304 -26.50 -3.69 -4.27
N ALA A 305 -25.98 -4.15 -3.12
CA ALA A 305 -25.76 -3.28 -1.97
C ALA A 305 -24.82 -2.13 -2.29
N LEU A 306 -23.73 -2.40 -3.02
CA LEU A 306 -22.79 -1.38 -3.48
C LEU A 306 -23.48 -0.35 -4.39
N ALA A 307 -24.32 -0.78 -5.34
CA ALA A 307 -25.07 0.13 -6.22
C ALA A 307 -25.98 1.06 -5.42
N ASN A 308 -26.70 0.54 -4.43
CA ASN A 308 -27.58 1.35 -3.57
C ASN A 308 -26.80 2.38 -2.76
N ILE A 309 -25.63 2.02 -2.22
CA ILE A 309 -24.75 2.94 -1.51
C ILE A 309 -24.24 4.05 -2.44
N ILE A 310 -23.73 3.69 -3.63
CA ILE A 310 -23.22 4.65 -4.63
C ILE A 310 -24.34 5.62 -5.04
N ARG A 311 -25.54 5.11 -5.32
CA ARG A 311 -26.71 5.94 -5.68
C ARG A 311 -27.00 6.95 -4.56
N LYS A 312 -27.13 6.49 -3.32
CA LYS A 312 -27.37 7.37 -2.17
C LYS A 312 -26.31 8.46 -2.05
N LEU A 313 -25.02 8.12 -2.19
CA LEU A 313 -23.93 9.10 -2.11
C LEU A 313 -23.91 10.10 -3.27
N CYS A 314 -24.42 9.74 -4.45
CA CYS A 314 -24.52 10.65 -5.59
C CYS A 314 -25.79 11.50 -5.59
N GLU A 315 -26.86 11.10 -4.88
CA GLU A 315 -28.15 11.78 -4.84
C GLU A 315 -28.34 12.63 -3.57
N ASP A 316 -27.69 12.26 -2.47
CA ASP A 316 -27.72 12.99 -1.19
C ASP A 316 -26.37 13.70 -0.94
N GLU A 317 -26.28 14.95 -1.40
CA GLU A 317 -25.05 15.75 -1.28
C GLU A 317 -24.62 16.00 0.18
N LEU A 318 -25.61 16.16 1.10
CA LEU A 318 -25.31 16.39 2.51
C LEU A 318 -24.69 15.14 3.13
N TYR A 319 -25.25 13.98 2.87
CA TYR A 319 -24.71 12.71 3.32
C TYR A 319 -23.33 12.43 2.72
N ALA A 320 -23.14 12.69 1.42
CA ALA A 320 -21.86 12.54 0.76
C ALA A 320 -20.75 13.42 1.40
N LYS A 321 -21.06 14.68 1.70
CA LYS A 321 -20.15 15.61 2.39
C LYS A 321 -19.82 15.12 3.80
N GLU A 322 -20.79 14.63 4.54
CA GLU A 322 -20.59 14.10 5.89
C GLU A 322 -19.62 12.89 5.86
N VAL A 323 -19.87 11.94 4.95
CA VAL A 323 -18.98 10.76 4.77
C VAL A 323 -17.57 11.20 4.39
N ALA A 324 -17.43 12.12 3.43
CA ALA A 324 -16.14 12.64 3.00
C ALA A 324 -15.36 13.30 4.16
N MET A 325 -16.01 14.12 4.98
CA MET A 325 -15.38 14.74 6.15
C MET A 325 -14.92 13.72 7.19
N ARG A 326 -15.73 12.68 7.46
CA ARG A 326 -15.34 11.60 8.36
C ARG A 326 -14.13 10.82 7.83
N CYS A 327 -14.11 10.53 6.52
CA CYS A 327 -12.98 9.89 5.85
C CYS A 327 -11.71 10.72 5.99
N GLN A 328 -11.76 12.01 5.70
CA GLN A 328 -10.60 12.90 5.83
C GLN A 328 -10.10 12.99 7.28
N LYS A 329 -11.00 13.08 8.26
CA LYS A 329 -10.63 13.05 9.68
C LYS A 329 -9.85 11.79 10.05
N ARG A 330 -10.29 10.63 9.54
CA ARG A 330 -9.61 9.35 9.75
C ARG A 330 -8.25 9.31 9.06
N ALA A 331 -8.17 9.73 7.81
CA ALA A 331 -6.94 9.73 7.02
C ALA A 331 -5.80 10.54 7.68
N LYS A 332 -6.11 11.62 8.39
CA LYS A 332 -5.11 12.42 9.13
C LYS A 332 -4.32 11.61 10.16
N MET A 333 -4.89 10.53 10.69
CA MET A 333 -4.19 9.64 11.62
C MET A 333 -3.11 8.79 10.94
N PHE A 334 -3.12 8.73 9.62
CA PHE A 334 -2.20 7.98 8.77
C PHE A 334 -1.31 8.91 7.93
N ASP A 335 -0.97 10.09 8.48
CA ASP A 335 -0.01 10.97 7.83
C ASP A 335 1.37 10.31 7.80
N ILE A 336 2.07 10.44 6.67
CA ILE A 336 3.40 9.87 6.46
C ILE A 336 4.42 10.41 7.49
N SER A 337 4.22 11.62 8.02
CA SER A 337 5.08 12.20 9.04
C SER A 337 4.94 11.47 10.38
N ILE A 338 3.71 11.04 10.73
CA ILE A 338 3.44 10.22 11.92
C ILE A 338 4.13 8.86 11.78
N MET A 339 3.96 8.21 10.63
CA MET A 339 4.63 6.95 10.32
C MET A 339 6.15 7.10 10.42
N THR A 340 6.73 8.10 9.75
CA THR A 340 8.17 8.38 9.76
C THR A 340 8.70 8.55 11.19
N GLN A 341 7.96 9.28 12.03
CA GLN A 341 8.35 9.50 13.43
C GLN A 341 8.39 8.19 14.21
N LYS A 342 7.38 7.33 14.07
CA LYS A 342 7.33 6.02 14.72
C LYS A 342 8.46 5.09 14.28
N TYR A 343 8.85 5.13 12.99
CA TYR A 343 10.03 4.38 12.52
C TYR A 343 11.32 4.86 13.20
N LEU A 344 11.50 6.19 13.34
CA LEU A 344 12.68 6.73 14.01
C LEU A 344 12.70 6.40 15.52
N GLU A 345 11.55 6.35 16.16
CA GLU A 345 11.42 5.98 17.59
C GLU A 345 11.87 4.54 17.87
N ILE A 346 11.59 3.60 16.99
CA ILE A 346 12.03 2.21 17.19
C ILE A 346 13.52 1.99 16.92
N TYR A 347 14.21 2.94 16.29
CA TYR A 347 15.63 2.84 15.99
C TYR A 347 16.52 3.28 17.18
N HIS A 348 15.95 3.95 18.16
CA HIS A 348 16.60 4.31 19.42
C HIS A 348 16.50 3.19 20.45
#